data_c2cc90c59397c1cf6809013174bf1d13
#
_entry.id   c2cc90c59397c1cf6809013174bf1d13
#
_cell.length_a   1.000
_cell.length_b   1.000
_cell.length_c   1.000
_cell.angle_alpha   90.00
_cell.angle_beta   90.00
_cell.angle_gamma   90.00
#
_symmetry.space_group_name_H-M   'P 1'
#
loop_
_entity.id
_entity.type
_entity.pdbx_description
1 polymer ?
#
loop_
_entity_poly.entity_id
_entity_poly.type
_entity_poly.pdbx_seq_one_letter_code
_entity_poly.pdbx_strand_id
1 'polypeptide(L)'
;MFLQKAFTKESLVQFMIERLMIMKFIKDMREGDRIGAIYLCKHKQAAMTKNGKPYENVILQDKTGVIAGKIWDPNSQGIDEFESLDYIELMGDVTSFAGALQLNIKRVRKAGEGEYEPADYLPVSRRNREEMYQELLSYINSVQNPWLNKLLNHFYVEDQEFIKAFTFSSAAKSVHHSFVGGLMEHTLSVVRLCQHYVDTYPYLNRDLLITSGIFHDMGKTREISLFPMNDYTDDGQLLGHITIGAEMLHDGIRAIPDFPVKLESELKHCMLAHHGELEYGSPKKPALAEAVALNLADNTDAKLQTLREVFEAAGDNPEWLGYNRLFESNIRKTSEHGV
;
A
#
# COMPACT_ATOMS: atom_id res chain seq x y z
N MET A 1 -4.47 6.77 -43.53
CA MET A 1 -4.51 5.34 -43.86
C MET A 1 -3.39 4.68 -43.04
N PHE A 2 -3.64 4.40 -41.76
CA PHE A 2 -2.68 3.78 -40.82
C PHE A 2 -2.92 2.28 -40.83
N LEU A 3 -1.93 1.53 -41.29
CA LEU A 3 -1.91 0.07 -41.28
C LEU A 3 -1.76 -0.44 -39.82
N GLN A 4 -2.83 -0.92 -39.25
CA GLN A 4 -2.77 -1.83 -38.09
C GLN A 4 -2.06 -3.12 -38.53
N LYS A 5 -0.83 -3.32 -38.08
CA LYS A 5 -0.17 -4.62 -38.16
C LYS A 5 -0.87 -5.53 -37.14
N ALA A 6 -1.72 -6.42 -37.61
CA ALA A 6 -2.27 -7.52 -36.84
C ALA A 6 -1.11 -8.45 -36.44
N PHE A 7 -0.85 -8.56 -35.14
CA PHE A 7 0.05 -9.58 -34.60
C PHE A 7 -0.59 -10.97 -34.86
N THR A 8 0.14 -11.86 -35.47
CA THR A 8 -0.28 -13.26 -35.63
C THR A 8 -0.23 -13.97 -34.27
N LYS A 9 -1.06 -14.99 -34.08
CA LYS A 9 -1.10 -15.79 -32.86
C LYS A 9 0.27 -16.38 -32.50
N GLU A 10 1.09 -16.67 -33.51
CA GLU A 10 2.46 -17.15 -33.39
C GLU A 10 3.42 -16.04 -32.91
N SER A 11 3.28 -14.81 -33.37
CA SER A 11 4.10 -13.69 -32.90
C SER A 11 3.74 -13.28 -31.46
N LEU A 12 2.49 -13.46 -31.03
CA LEU A 12 2.07 -13.30 -29.64
C LEU A 12 2.62 -14.41 -28.74
N VAL A 13 2.61 -15.65 -29.20
CA VAL A 13 3.19 -16.79 -28.49
C VAL A 13 4.72 -16.70 -28.41
N GLN A 14 5.37 -16.30 -29.52
CA GLN A 14 6.82 -16.06 -29.54
C GLN A 14 7.20 -14.88 -28.64
N PHE A 15 6.45 -13.77 -28.67
CA PHE A 15 6.59 -12.64 -27.75
C PHE A 15 6.32 -13.03 -26.29
N MET A 16 5.34 -13.92 -26.02
CA MET A 16 5.11 -14.49 -24.68
C MET A 16 6.21 -15.48 -24.27
N ILE A 17 6.79 -16.24 -25.21
CA ILE A 17 7.91 -17.17 -24.94
C ILE A 17 9.23 -16.39 -24.72
N GLU A 18 9.46 -15.30 -25.45
CA GLU A 18 10.58 -14.39 -25.21
C GLU A 18 10.40 -13.59 -23.92
N ARG A 19 9.18 -13.30 -23.52
CA ARG A 19 8.79 -12.75 -22.19
C ARG A 19 8.91 -13.78 -21.08
N LEU A 20 8.98 -15.07 -21.39
CA LEU A 20 9.36 -16.20 -20.50
C LEU A 20 10.87 -16.35 -20.36
N MET A 21 11.68 -15.37 -20.80
CA MET A 21 12.97 -15.14 -20.15
C MET A 21 12.66 -14.67 -18.74
N ILE A 22 12.56 -15.65 -17.87
CA ILE A 22 12.13 -15.64 -16.50
C ILE A 22 12.72 -14.42 -15.82
N MET A 23 11.86 -13.45 -15.44
CA MET A 23 12.26 -12.35 -14.57
C MET A 23 13.00 -12.96 -13.38
N LYS A 24 14.29 -12.74 -13.30
CA LYS A 24 15.08 -13.24 -12.19
C LYS A 24 14.87 -12.29 -11.01
N PHE A 25 14.16 -12.76 -10.01
CA PHE A 25 13.92 -11.99 -8.80
C PHE A 25 15.23 -11.71 -8.05
N ILE A 26 15.30 -10.55 -7.39
CA ILE A 26 16.51 -10.09 -6.69
C ILE A 26 16.99 -11.11 -5.65
N LYS A 27 16.08 -11.76 -4.92
CA LYS A 27 16.43 -12.83 -3.96
C LYS A 27 17.17 -14.03 -4.57
N ASP A 28 16.96 -14.28 -5.86
CA ASP A 28 17.51 -15.43 -6.58
C ASP A 28 18.79 -15.08 -7.35
N MET A 29 19.23 -13.81 -7.32
CA MET A 29 20.45 -13.36 -7.99
C MET A 29 21.69 -13.87 -7.28
N ARG A 30 22.70 -14.23 -8.10
CA ARG A 30 24.02 -14.67 -7.64
C ARG A 30 25.11 -13.94 -8.40
N GLU A 31 26.30 -13.83 -7.79
CA GLU A 31 27.46 -13.29 -8.47
C GLU A 31 27.76 -14.05 -9.77
N GLY A 32 28.02 -13.31 -10.85
CA GLY A 32 28.26 -13.84 -12.19
C GLY A 32 27.00 -13.98 -13.05
N ASP A 33 25.80 -13.75 -12.50
CA ASP A 33 24.58 -13.78 -13.30
C ASP A 33 24.54 -12.65 -14.32
N ARG A 34 24.00 -12.95 -15.51
CA ARG A 34 23.61 -11.95 -16.50
C ARG A 34 22.13 -11.69 -16.41
N ILE A 35 21.77 -10.45 -16.23
CA ILE A 35 20.40 -10.00 -16.04
C ILE A 35 19.95 -9.24 -17.29
N GLY A 36 18.74 -9.56 -17.78
CA GLY A 36 18.03 -8.84 -18.82
C GLY A 36 16.55 -8.84 -18.47
N ALA A 37 16.10 -7.85 -17.66
CA ALA A 37 14.73 -7.80 -17.14
C ALA A 37 14.35 -6.39 -16.75
N ILE A 38 13.06 -6.21 -16.44
CA ILE A 38 12.51 -4.95 -15.93
C ILE A 38 12.61 -4.95 -14.41
N TYR A 39 12.99 -3.81 -13.82
CA TYR A 39 12.97 -3.52 -12.38
C TYR A 39 12.45 -2.12 -12.13
N LEU A 40 11.91 -1.87 -10.94
CA LEU A 40 11.60 -0.53 -10.48
C LEU A 40 12.89 0.17 -10.03
N CYS A 41 13.22 1.31 -10.63
CA CYS A 41 14.29 2.18 -10.13
C CYS A 41 13.79 2.97 -8.92
N LYS A 42 13.97 2.43 -7.71
CA LYS A 42 13.55 3.10 -6.48
C LYS A 42 14.25 4.44 -6.24
N HIS A 43 15.53 4.51 -6.58
CA HIS A 43 16.34 5.72 -6.40
C HIS A 43 17.42 5.77 -7.45
N LYS A 44 17.69 6.98 -7.96
CA LYS A 44 18.77 7.29 -8.90
C LYS A 44 19.56 8.50 -8.39
N GLN A 45 20.88 8.41 -8.39
CA GLN A 45 21.77 9.48 -7.95
C GLN A 45 23.01 9.54 -8.83
N ALA A 46 23.21 10.69 -9.45
CA ALA A 46 24.46 10.99 -10.15
C ALA A 46 25.61 11.19 -9.16
N ALA A 47 26.79 10.68 -9.52
CA ALA A 47 28.00 10.76 -8.71
C ALA A 47 29.25 10.88 -9.60
N MET A 48 30.39 11.18 -9.00
CA MET A 48 31.67 11.27 -9.68
C MET A 48 32.66 10.28 -9.09
N THR A 49 33.42 9.61 -9.96
CA THR A 49 34.54 8.79 -9.53
C THR A 49 35.68 9.68 -9.01
N LYS A 50 36.64 9.10 -8.29
CA LYS A 50 37.86 9.82 -7.85
C LYS A 50 38.64 10.49 -8.99
N ASN A 51 38.49 9.97 -10.21
CA ASN A 51 39.14 10.49 -11.43
C ASN A 51 38.25 11.48 -12.21
N GLY A 52 37.17 11.98 -11.61
CA GLY A 52 36.25 12.95 -12.24
C GLY A 52 35.34 12.40 -13.34
N LYS A 53 35.21 11.07 -13.48
CA LYS A 53 34.25 10.49 -14.45
C LYS A 53 32.87 10.39 -13.81
N PRO A 54 31.79 10.83 -14.50
CA PRO A 54 30.43 10.68 -14.02
C PRO A 54 30.02 9.20 -14.01
N TYR A 55 29.22 8.83 -13.02
CA TYR A 55 28.52 7.55 -12.97
C TYR A 55 27.21 7.73 -12.21
N GLU A 56 26.30 6.78 -12.33
CA GLU A 56 25.05 6.78 -11.59
C GLU A 56 24.97 5.60 -10.62
N ASN A 57 24.50 5.89 -9.41
CA ASN A 57 24.05 4.90 -8.46
C ASN A 57 22.54 4.75 -8.62
N VAL A 58 22.07 3.52 -8.66
CA VAL A 58 20.65 3.21 -8.65
C VAL A 58 20.35 2.17 -7.57
N ILE A 59 19.16 2.25 -7.01
CA ILE A 59 18.59 1.19 -6.18
C ILE A 59 17.43 0.61 -6.98
N LEU A 60 17.55 -0.65 -7.32
CA LEU A 60 16.53 -1.41 -8.04
C LEU A 60 15.70 -2.20 -7.06
N GLN A 61 14.42 -2.35 -7.35
CA GLN A 61 13.45 -3.05 -6.51
C GLN A 61 12.61 -4.01 -7.34
N ASP A 62 12.34 -5.18 -6.75
CA ASP A 62 11.22 -6.05 -7.09
C ASP A 62 10.48 -6.46 -5.81
N LYS A 63 9.42 -7.27 -5.92
CA LYS A 63 8.64 -7.75 -4.76
C LYS A 63 9.42 -8.62 -3.76
N THR A 64 10.65 -9.01 -4.08
CA THR A 64 11.48 -9.89 -3.25
C THR A 64 12.59 -9.14 -2.52
N GLY A 65 12.88 -7.90 -2.91
CA GLY A 65 13.91 -7.09 -2.26
C GLY A 65 14.43 -5.94 -3.11
N VAL A 66 15.60 -5.44 -2.71
CA VAL A 66 16.32 -4.36 -3.39
C VAL A 66 17.76 -4.77 -3.67
N ILE A 67 18.33 -4.22 -4.76
CA ILE A 67 19.73 -4.38 -5.11
C ILE A 67 20.33 -3.05 -5.57
N ALA A 68 21.56 -2.76 -5.15
CA ALA A 68 22.31 -1.63 -5.69
C ALA A 68 22.75 -1.89 -7.12
N GLY A 69 22.68 -0.87 -7.97
CA GLY A 69 23.19 -0.89 -9.34
C GLY A 69 24.12 0.26 -9.63
N LYS A 70 24.98 0.08 -10.60
CA LYS A 70 25.92 1.10 -11.11
C LYS A 70 25.82 1.20 -12.61
N ILE A 71 25.76 2.44 -13.11
CA ILE A 71 25.91 2.80 -14.52
C ILE A 71 27.22 3.61 -14.62
N TRP A 72 28.30 2.96 -15.08
CA TRP A 72 29.64 3.57 -15.04
C TRP A 72 29.88 4.61 -16.13
N ASP A 73 29.06 4.59 -17.19
CA ASP A 73 29.11 5.56 -18.29
C ASP A 73 27.68 5.91 -18.70
N PRO A 74 27.03 6.85 -17.97
CA PRO A 74 25.63 7.21 -18.21
C PRO A 74 25.38 7.86 -19.58
N ASN A 75 26.43 8.35 -20.25
CA ASN A 75 26.31 8.96 -21.58
C ASN A 75 26.62 7.99 -22.72
N SER A 76 26.83 6.71 -22.43
CA SER A 76 27.14 5.70 -23.46
C SER A 76 25.90 5.28 -24.25
N GLN A 77 26.14 4.82 -25.48
CA GLN A 77 25.07 4.29 -26.32
C GLN A 77 24.38 3.08 -25.65
N GLY A 78 23.06 3.12 -25.54
CA GLY A 78 22.23 2.09 -24.92
C GLY A 78 21.90 2.37 -23.44
N ILE A 79 22.27 3.55 -22.94
CA ILE A 79 21.76 4.12 -21.69
C ILE A 79 20.79 5.24 -22.07
N ASP A 80 19.50 4.95 -21.96
CA ASP A 80 18.44 5.94 -22.17
C ASP A 80 18.16 6.72 -20.88
N GLU A 81 17.54 7.88 -21.02
CA GLU A 81 17.17 8.73 -19.90
C GLU A 81 15.98 8.09 -19.11
N PHE A 82 16.10 8.07 -17.80
CA PHE A 82 15.06 7.62 -16.87
C PHE A 82 15.23 8.33 -15.53
N GLU A 83 14.21 8.27 -14.68
CA GLU A 83 14.21 8.90 -13.37
C GLU A 83 13.96 7.88 -12.23
N SER A 84 14.12 8.34 -10.99
CA SER A 84 13.65 7.58 -9.83
C SER A 84 12.15 7.31 -9.98
N LEU A 85 11.73 6.11 -9.57
CA LEU A 85 10.38 5.57 -9.66
C LEU A 85 9.92 5.15 -11.06
N ASP A 86 10.78 5.24 -12.08
CA ASP A 86 10.53 4.61 -13.37
C ASP A 86 10.74 3.10 -13.32
N TYR A 87 9.92 2.38 -14.07
CA TYR A 87 10.20 0.99 -14.42
C TYR A 87 11.18 0.97 -15.59
N ILE A 88 12.28 0.30 -15.40
CA ILE A 88 13.37 0.28 -16.38
C ILE A 88 13.70 -1.17 -16.80
N GLU A 89 13.76 -1.40 -18.11
CA GLU A 89 14.37 -2.60 -18.66
C GLU A 89 15.88 -2.38 -18.73
N LEU A 90 16.62 -3.31 -18.13
CA LEU A 90 18.08 -3.21 -18.08
C LEU A 90 18.77 -4.51 -18.48
N MET A 91 20.01 -4.37 -18.93
CA MET A 91 20.94 -5.48 -19.10
C MET A 91 22.22 -5.20 -18.31
N GLY A 92 22.67 -6.20 -17.53
CA GLY A 92 23.85 -6.05 -16.70
C GLY A 92 24.36 -7.35 -16.15
N ASP A 93 25.45 -7.28 -15.41
CA ASP A 93 26.07 -8.43 -14.74
C ASP A 93 26.04 -8.22 -13.23
N VAL A 94 25.67 -9.27 -12.47
CA VAL A 94 25.71 -9.25 -11.00
C VAL A 94 27.16 -9.46 -10.56
N THR A 95 27.66 -8.56 -9.72
CA THR A 95 28.99 -8.62 -9.13
C THR A 95 28.90 -8.52 -7.62
N SER A 96 29.98 -8.83 -6.92
CA SER A 96 30.10 -8.62 -5.47
C SER A 96 31.02 -7.44 -5.19
N PHE A 97 30.59 -6.54 -4.29
CA PHE A 97 31.40 -5.44 -3.78
C PHE A 97 31.24 -5.31 -2.26
N ALA A 98 32.33 -5.35 -1.52
CA ALA A 98 32.34 -5.30 -0.06
C ALA A 98 31.40 -6.31 0.61
N GLY A 99 31.25 -7.50 0.01
CA GLY A 99 30.40 -8.58 0.53
C GLY A 99 28.91 -8.47 0.19
N ALA A 100 28.49 -7.44 -0.58
CA ALA A 100 27.12 -7.29 -1.05
C ALA A 100 27.03 -7.46 -2.57
N LEU A 101 25.92 -8.01 -3.06
CA LEU A 101 25.65 -8.10 -4.50
C LEU A 101 25.34 -6.70 -5.06
N GLN A 102 25.84 -6.44 -6.25
CA GLN A 102 25.64 -5.20 -7.00
C GLN A 102 25.47 -5.52 -8.48
N LEU A 103 24.62 -4.78 -9.17
CA LEU A 103 24.39 -4.93 -10.60
C LEU A 103 25.21 -3.90 -11.38
N ASN A 104 26.09 -4.34 -12.27
CA ASN A 104 26.78 -3.48 -13.24
C ASN A 104 25.91 -3.37 -14.50
N ILE A 105 25.22 -2.23 -14.66
CA ILE A 105 24.26 -1.97 -15.72
C ILE A 105 25.01 -1.50 -16.97
N LYS A 106 24.76 -2.16 -18.10
CA LYS A 106 25.39 -1.87 -19.41
C LYS A 106 24.42 -1.24 -20.41
N ARG A 107 23.14 -1.53 -20.26
CA ARG A 107 22.06 -0.97 -21.07
C ARG A 107 20.86 -0.73 -20.17
N VAL A 108 20.12 0.33 -20.47
CA VAL A 108 18.87 0.64 -19.77
C VAL A 108 17.97 1.43 -20.71
N ARG A 109 16.67 1.13 -20.67
CA ARG A 109 15.62 1.97 -21.23
C ARG A 109 14.45 2.06 -20.26
N LYS A 110 13.66 3.10 -20.37
CA LYS A 110 12.37 3.18 -19.66
C LYS A 110 11.40 2.15 -20.24
N ALA A 111 10.74 1.39 -19.39
CA ALA A 111 9.71 0.45 -19.78
C ALA A 111 8.39 1.19 -20.06
N GLY A 112 7.68 0.78 -21.09
CA GLY A 112 6.37 1.33 -21.44
C GLY A 112 5.25 0.73 -20.61
N GLU A 113 4.11 1.42 -20.60
CA GLU A 113 2.89 0.93 -19.95
C GLU A 113 2.45 -0.42 -20.58
N GLY A 114 2.17 -1.42 -19.74
CA GLY A 114 1.83 -2.78 -20.20
C GLY A 114 3.02 -3.72 -20.45
N GLU A 115 4.26 -3.25 -20.35
CA GLU A 115 5.45 -4.11 -20.42
C GLU A 115 5.79 -4.79 -19.09
N TYR A 116 5.19 -4.36 -17.99
CA TYR A 116 5.42 -4.88 -16.63
C TYR A 116 4.12 -5.00 -15.84
N GLU A 117 4.12 -5.88 -14.84
CA GLU A 117 3.04 -6.02 -13.87
C GLU A 117 3.49 -5.40 -12.53
N PRO A 118 2.88 -4.30 -12.07
CA PRO A 118 3.28 -3.62 -10.84
C PRO A 118 3.40 -4.54 -9.61
N ALA A 119 2.59 -5.58 -9.53
CA ALA A 119 2.62 -6.57 -8.46
C ALA A 119 3.94 -7.38 -8.38
N ASP A 120 4.77 -7.35 -9.43
CA ASP A 120 6.09 -7.98 -9.41
C ASP A 120 7.19 -7.10 -8.80
N TYR A 121 6.90 -5.81 -8.59
CA TYR A 121 7.89 -4.82 -8.11
C TYR A 121 7.52 -4.16 -6.80
N LEU A 122 6.24 -4.18 -6.44
CA LEU A 122 5.68 -3.51 -5.28
C LEU A 122 5.14 -4.55 -4.29
N PRO A 123 5.16 -4.27 -3.00
CA PRO A 123 4.39 -5.06 -2.05
C PRO A 123 2.90 -4.88 -2.37
N VAL A 124 2.17 -5.97 -2.47
CA VAL A 124 0.72 -5.98 -2.72
C VAL A 124 0.01 -6.85 -1.69
N SER A 125 -1.26 -6.54 -1.41
CA SER A 125 -2.12 -7.41 -0.61
C SER A 125 -2.13 -8.83 -1.18
N ARG A 126 -2.09 -9.83 -0.31
CA ARG A 126 -2.25 -11.25 -0.71
C ARG A 126 -3.70 -11.59 -1.05
N ARG A 127 -4.64 -10.75 -0.64
CA ARG A 127 -6.06 -10.89 -0.95
C ARG A 127 -6.33 -10.32 -2.34
N ASN A 128 -7.24 -10.95 -3.05
CA ASN A 128 -7.71 -10.44 -4.34
C ASN A 128 -8.42 -9.10 -4.15
N ARG A 129 -7.98 -8.06 -4.89
CA ARG A 129 -8.51 -6.71 -4.77
C ARG A 129 -9.98 -6.62 -5.14
N GLU A 130 -10.41 -7.32 -6.19
CA GLU A 130 -11.81 -7.33 -6.61
C GLU A 130 -12.70 -8.00 -5.55
N GLU A 131 -12.27 -9.13 -4.99
CA GLU A 131 -13.00 -9.80 -3.91
C GLU A 131 -13.13 -8.92 -2.66
N MET A 132 -12.06 -8.20 -2.30
CA MET A 132 -12.10 -7.23 -1.21
C MET A 132 -13.10 -6.09 -1.48
N TYR A 133 -13.11 -5.58 -2.71
CA TYR A 133 -14.03 -4.52 -3.07
C TYR A 133 -15.50 -5.01 -3.05
N GLN A 134 -15.78 -6.21 -3.54
CA GLN A 134 -17.12 -6.83 -3.44
C GLN A 134 -17.56 -7.05 -1.99
N GLU A 135 -16.63 -7.44 -1.11
CA GLU A 135 -16.91 -7.54 0.33
C GLU A 135 -17.25 -6.16 0.92
N LEU A 136 -16.51 -5.10 0.58
CA LEU A 136 -16.82 -3.73 1.00
C LEU A 136 -18.23 -3.31 0.55
N LEU A 137 -18.57 -3.56 -0.72
CA LEU A 137 -19.90 -3.27 -1.26
C LEU A 137 -21.00 -4.04 -0.50
N SER A 138 -20.72 -5.25 -0.05
CA SER A 138 -21.69 -6.02 0.75
C SER A 138 -22.01 -5.34 2.09
N TYR A 139 -20.99 -4.78 2.77
CA TYR A 139 -21.19 -3.99 3.99
C TYR A 139 -21.95 -2.69 3.70
N ILE A 140 -21.58 -1.96 2.65
CA ILE A 140 -22.28 -0.74 2.22
C ILE A 140 -23.77 -1.01 1.99
N ASN A 141 -24.09 -2.04 1.23
CA ASN A 141 -25.47 -2.43 0.92
C ASN A 141 -26.24 -2.90 2.16
N SER A 142 -25.55 -3.31 3.21
CA SER A 142 -26.17 -3.76 4.46
C SER A 142 -26.58 -2.61 5.40
N VAL A 143 -26.11 -1.38 5.16
CA VAL A 143 -26.46 -0.18 5.95
C VAL A 143 -27.87 0.26 5.62
N GLN A 144 -28.75 0.29 6.63
CA GLN A 144 -30.17 0.58 6.48
C GLN A 144 -30.49 2.07 6.60
N ASN A 145 -29.68 2.83 7.32
CA ASN A 145 -29.86 4.28 7.43
C ASN A 145 -29.68 4.95 6.07
N PRO A 146 -30.71 5.63 5.52
CA PRO A 146 -30.69 6.09 4.13
C PRO A 146 -29.65 7.18 3.87
N TRP A 147 -29.35 8.04 4.85
CA TRP A 147 -28.33 9.09 4.70
C TRP A 147 -26.91 8.51 4.73
N LEU A 148 -26.63 7.60 5.66
CA LEU A 148 -25.35 6.90 5.73
C LEU A 148 -25.10 6.05 4.48
N ASN A 149 -26.11 5.28 4.05
CA ASN A 149 -26.01 4.49 2.84
C ASN A 149 -25.76 5.36 1.59
N LYS A 150 -26.48 6.48 1.45
CA LYS A 150 -26.28 7.42 0.35
C LYS A 150 -24.87 8.02 0.36
N LEU A 151 -24.35 8.37 1.55
CA LEU A 151 -23.01 8.92 1.71
C LEU A 151 -21.92 7.88 1.34
N LEU A 152 -22.10 6.62 1.75
CA LEU A 152 -21.21 5.54 1.37
C LEU A 152 -21.22 5.29 -0.15
N ASN A 153 -22.40 5.29 -0.78
CA ASN A 153 -22.51 5.13 -2.22
C ASN A 153 -21.84 6.29 -2.97
N HIS A 154 -21.97 7.52 -2.50
CA HIS A 154 -21.31 8.68 -3.10
C HIS A 154 -19.81 8.47 -3.26
N PHE A 155 -19.09 8.02 -2.21
CA PHE A 155 -17.65 7.82 -2.28
C PHE A 155 -17.23 6.49 -2.90
N TYR A 156 -17.87 5.39 -2.48
CA TYR A 156 -17.37 4.03 -2.77
C TYR A 156 -18.06 3.34 -3.97
N VAL A 157 -19.05 3.99 -4.60
CA VAL A 157 -19.75 3.46 -5.77
C VAL A 157 -19.77 4.44 -6.95
N GLU A 158 -20.00 5.73 -6.68
CA GLU A 158 -20.20 6.75 -7.71
C GLU A 158 -18.89 7.48 -8.09
N ASP A 159 -18.03 7.78 -7.13
CA ASP A 159 -16.75 8.49 -7.34
C ASP A 159 -15.64 7.52 -7.79
N GLN A 160 -15.45 7.41 -9.11
CA GLN A 160 -14.47 6.49 -9.69
C GLN A 160 -13.01 6.86 -9.37
N GLU A 161 -12.72 8.15 -9.17
CA GLU A 161 -11.37 8.60 -8.80
C GLU A 161 -11.06 8.22 -7.35
N PHE A 162 -12.02 8.45 -6.46
CA PHE A 162 -11.88 8.02 -5.06
C PHE A 162 -11.76 6.50 -4.94
N ILE A 163 -12.62 5.73 -5.64
CA ILE A 163 -12.56 4.26 -5.64
C ILE A 163 -11.18 3.78 -6.08
N LYS A 164 -10.66 4.35 -7.17
CA LYS A 164 -9.31 4.01 -7.67
C LYS A 164 -8.26 4.34 -6.60
N ALA A 165 -8.28 5.55 -6.04
CA ALA A 165 -7.34 5.93 -4.99
C ALA A 165 -7.44 4.99 -3.78
N PHE A 166 -8.63 4.77 -3.24
CA PHE A 166 -8.88 3.92 -2.07
C PHE A 166 -8.41 2.47 -2.27
N THR A 167 -8.71 1.87 -3.42
CA THR A 167 -8.39 0.47 -3.70
C THR A 167 -6.91 0.22 -3.98
N PHE A 168 -6.12 1.26 -4.28
CA PHE A 168 -4.68 1.17 -4.51
C PHE A 168 -3.82 1.72 -3.37
N SER A 169 -4.37 2.53 -2.48
CA SER A 169 -3.62 3.13 -1.37
C SER A 169 -3.14 2.08 -0.37
N SER A 170 -1.98 2.38 0.23
CA SER A 170 -1.52 1.73 1.46
C SER A 170 -2.21 2.32 2.68
N ALA A 171 -2.25 1.59 3.79
CA ALA A 171 -2.71 2.13 5.07
C ALA A 171 -1.62 2.88 5.84
N ALA A 172 -0.34 2.74 5.43
CA ALA A 172 0.79 3.39 6.09
C ALA A 172 1.99 3.49 5.15
N LYS A 173 2.93 4.41 5.46
CA LYS A 173 4.19 4.55 4.72
C LYS A 173 5.12 3.34 4.89
N SER A 174 5.24 2.77 6.09
CA SER A 174 6.27 1.76 6.41
C SER A 174 5.92 0.76 7.50
N VAL A 175 4.71 0.80 8.04
CA VAL A 175 4.22 -0.13 9.07
C VAL A 175 3.04 -0.93 8.54
N HIS A 176 2.31 -1.65 9.39
CA HIS A 176 1.19 -2.50 9.01
C HIS A 176 0.41 -2.02 7.77
N HIS A 177 0.07 -2.95 6.87
CA HIS A 177 -0.63 -2.67 5.61
C HIS A 177 0.08 -1.68 4.66
N SER A 178 1.43 -1.58 4.73
CA SER A 178 2.23 -0.74 3.82
C SER A 178 2.46 -1.41 2.46
N PHE A 179 1.37 -1.69 1.75
CA PHE A 179 1.36 -2.31 0.43
C PHE A 179 0.15 -1.85 -0.39
N VAL A 180 0.20 -2.08 -1.70
CA VAL A 180 -0.91 -1.74 -2.62
C VAL A 180 -2.18 -2.48 -2.19
N GLY A 181 -3.27 -1.73 -1.98
CA GLY A 181 -4.54 -2.26 -1.46
C GLY A 181 -4.58 -2.43 0.06
N GLY A 182 -3.53 -2.00 0.76
CA GLY A 182 -3.43 -2.12 2.21
C GLY A 182 -4.50 -1.33 2.95
N LEU A 183 -4.87 -0.14 2.46
CA LEU A 183 -5.94 0.66 3.04
C LEU A 183 -7.30 -0.06 3.01
N MET A 184 -7.64 -0.66 1.88
CA MET A 184 -8.89 -1.44 1.76
C MET A 184 -8.85 -2.70 2.62
N GLU A 185 -7.71 -3.42 2.68
CA GLU A 185 -7.57 -4.61 3.52
C GLU A 185 -7.72 -4.27 5.00
N HIS A 186 -7.07 -3.20 5.47
CA HIS A 186 -7.21 -2.66 6.82
C HIS A 186 -8.65 -2.27 7.13
N THR A 187 -9.27 -1.46 6.28
CA THR A 187 -10.67 -1.03 6.44
C THR A 187 -11.61 -2.22 6.60
N LEU A 188 -11.47 -3.26 5.77
CA LEU A 188 -12.29 -4.47 5.87
C LEU A 188 -12.06 -5.22 7.18
N SER A 189 -10.82 -5.29 7.66
CA SER A 189 -10.49 -5.93 8.93
C SER A 189 -11.15 -5.19 10.10
N VAL A 190 -11.06 -3.86 10.11
CA VAL A 190 -11.73 -2.99 11.10
C VAL A 190 -13.25 -3.16 11.05
N VAL A 191 -13.86 -3.15 9.87
CA VAL A 191 -15.32 -3.32 9.69
C VAL A 191 -15.80 -4.69 10.18
N ARG A 192 -15.05 -5.77 9.97
CA ARG A 192 -15.36 -7.10 10.52
C ARG A 192 -15.35 -7.11 12.05
N LEU A 193 -14.37 -6.45 12.67
CA LEU A 193 -14.33 -6.29 14.11
C LEU A 193 -15.50 -5.45 14.62
N CYS A 194 -15.84 -4.36 13.94
CA CYS A 194 -17.02 -3.55 14.23
C CYS A 194 -18.31 -4.38 14.17
N GLN A 195 -18.47 -5.24 13.14
CA GLN A 195 -19.63 -6.14 13.04
C GLN A 195 -19.65 -7.13 14.21
N HIS A 196 -18.51 -7.72 14.58
CA HIS A 196 -18.42 -8.60 15.74
C HIS A 196 -18.81 -7.89 17.06
N TYR A 197 -18.43 -6.63 17.23
CA TYR A 197 -18.87 -5.85 18.41
C TYR A 197 -20.36 -5.59 18.41
N VAL A 198 -20.97 -5.26 17.27
CA VAL A 198 -22.44 -5.12 17.16
C VAL A 198 -23.16 -6.40 17.54
N ASP A 199 -22.68 -7.54 17.05
CA ASP A 199 -23.28 -8.86 17.37
C ASP A 199 -23.17 -9.20 18.86
N THR A 200 -22.11 -8.72 19.52
CA THR A 200 -21.86 -8.97 20.95
C THR A 200 -22.53 -7.92 21.85
N TYR A 201 -22.62 -6.67 21.41
CA TYR A 201 -23.13 -5.53 22.16
C TYR A 201 -24.31 -4.86 21.42
N PRO A 202 -25.55 -5.37 21.56
CA PRO A 202 -26.71 -4.93 20.74
C PRO A 202 -27.17 -3.48 21.00
N TYR A 203 -26.62 -2.78 21.98
CA TYR A 203 -26.88 -1.35 22.20
C TYR A 203 -26.09 -0.43 21.26
N LEU A 204 -25.10 -0.94 20.53
CA LEU A 204 -24.35 -0.19 19.54
C LEU A 204 -25.21 0.10 18.32
N ASN A 205 -25.15 1.32 17.82
CA ASN A 205 -25.75 1.67 16.53
C ASN A 205 -24.92 1.08 15.39
N ARG A 206 -25.40 -0.07 14.86
CA ARG A 206 -24.72 -0.81 13.80
C ARG A 206 -24.37 0.04 12.60
N ASP A 207 -25.36 0.78 12.08
CA ASP A 207 -25.17 1.53 10.84
C ASP A 207 -24.15 2.66 11.02
N LEU A 208 -24.16 3.35 12.17
CA LEU A 208 -23.15 4.35 12.50
C LEU A 208 -21.77 3.72 12.63
N LEU A 209 -21.64 2.60 13.36
CA LEU A 209 -20.33 1.96 13.60
C LEU A 209 -19.72 1.39 12.31
N ILE A 210 -20.49 0.67 11.50
CA ILE A 210 -20.03 0.13 10.20
C ILE A 210 -19.62 1.27 9.26
N THR A 211 -20.45 2.31 9.16
CA THR A 211 -20.14 3.49 8.32
C THR A 211 -18.88 4.20 8.80
N SER A 212 -18.73 4.38 10.11
CA SER A 212 -17.53 4.98 10.69
C SER A 212 -16.29 4.13 10.44
N GLY A 213 -16.40 2.80 10.54
CA GLY A 213 -15.32 1.86 10.21
C GLY A 213 -14.90 1.93 8.73
N ILE A 214 -15.84 2.15 7.81
CA ILE A 214 -15.52 2.31 6.38
C ILE A 214 -14.82 3.65 6.12
N PHE A 215 -15.22 4.74 6.79
CA PHE A 215 -14.69 6.08 6.54
C PHE A 215 -13.46 6.46 7.36
N HIS A 216 -13.15 5.79 8.47
CA HIS A 216 -12.20 6.29 9.49
C HIS A 216 -10.87 6.76 8.90
N ASP A 217 -10.36 6.02 7.94
CA ASP A 217 -9.05 6.23 7.31
C ASP A 217 -9.13 6.77 5.87
N MET A 218 -10.29 7.21 5.39
CA MET A 218 -10.45 7.69 4.00
C MET A 218 -9.46 8.81 3.62
N GLY A 219 -9.06 9.63 4.58
CA GLY A 219 -8.10 10.71 4.39
C GLY A 219 -6.71 10.23 3.96
N LYS A 220 -6.35 8.98 4.23
CA LYS A 220 -5.08 8.37 3.79
C LYS A 220 -4.93 8.33 2.26
N THR A 221 -6.03 8.37 1.52
CA THR A 221 -6.02 8.50 0.05
C THR A 221 -5.39 9.80 -0.46
N ARG A 222 -5.28 10.83 0.40
CA ARG A 222 -4.62 12.11 0.13
C ARG A 222 -3.39 12.33 1.00
N GLU A 223 -3.33 11.71 2.19
CA GLU A 223 -2.19 11.82 3.10
C GLU A 223 -0.94 11.14 2.51
N ILE A 224 -1.11 9.99 1.86
CA ILE A 224 -0.02 9.17 1.34
C ILE A 224 -0.17 9.09 -0.18
N SER A 225 0.92 9.40 -0.90
CA SER A 225 0.97 9.24 -2.36
C SER A 225 0.87 7.76 -2.73
N LEU A 226 0.29 7.47 -3.88
CA LEU A 226 0.23 6.10 -4.40
C LEU A 226 1.63 5.53 -4.66
N PHE A 227 1.74 4.21 -4.62
CA PHE A 227 2.92 3.52 -5.09
C PHE A 227 3.24 3.91 -6.56
N PRO A 228 4.54 3.95 -6.93
CA PRO A 228 5.69 3.40 -6.21
C PRO A 228 6.31 4.33 -5.15
N MET A 229 5.88 5.58 -5.01
CA MET A 229 6.46 6.53 -4.05
C MET A 229 6.11 6.15 -2.60
N ASN A 230 4.84 5.97 -2.32
CA ASN A 230 4.30 5.63 -0.99
C ASN A 230 4.89 6.50 0.13
N ASP A 231 4.85 7.80 -0.05
CA ASP A 231 5.34 8.79 0.92
C ASP A 231 4.28 9.82 1.27
N TYR A 232 4.45 10.53 2.38
CA TYR A 232 3.56 11.60 2.77
C TYR A 232 3.55 12.70 1.70
N THR A 233 2.35 13.16 1.36
CA THR A 233 2.14 14.37 0.57
C THR A 233 2.35 15.62 1.43
N ASP A 234 2.39 16.81 0.83
CA ASP A 234 2.44 18.07 1.59
C ASP A 234 1.23 18.21 2.51
N ASP A 235 0.02 17.91 2.01
CA ASP A 235 -1.20 17.90 2.84
C ASP A 235 -1.13 16.85 3.94
N GLY A 236 -0.56 15.69 3.65
CA GLY A 236 -0.32 14.64 4.65
C GLY A 236 0.56 15.08 5.79
N GLN A 237 1.64 15.81 5.49
CA GLN A 237 2.56 16.36 6.49
C GLN A 237 1.96 17.52 7.30
N LEU A 238 1.15 18.35 6.66
CA LEU A 238 0.61 19.57 7.28
C LEU A 238 -0.69 19.32 8.05
N LEU A 239 -1.57 18.45 7.56
CA LEU A 239 -2.93 18.26 8.06
C LEU A 239 -3.16 16.90 8.70
N GLY A 240 -2.58 15.83 8.11
CA GLY A 240 -2.80 14.44 8.51
C GLY A 240 -4.17 13.90 8.08
N HIS A 241 -4.27 12.56 7.96
CA HIS A 241 -5.46 11.88 7.40
C HIS A 241 -6.75 12.14 8.17
N ILE A 242 -6.70 12.34 9.50
CA ILE A 242 -7.89 12.60 10.31
C ILE A 242 -8.56 13.91 9.88
N THR A 243 -7.77 14.98 9.73
CA THR A 243 -8.28 16.29 9.29
C THR A 243 -8.76 16.22 7.85
N ILE A 244 -7.93 15.69 6.96
CA ILE A 244 -8.25 15.52 5.53
C ILE A 244 -9.55 14.71 5.37
N GLY A 245 -9.66 13.58 6.08
CA GLY A 245 -10.84 12.72 6.05
C GLY A 245 -12.10 13.42 6.57
N ALA A 246 -11.97 14.22 7.64
CA ALA A 246 -13.09 14.99 8.18
C ALA A 246 -13.58 16.08 7.21
N GLU A 247 -12.70 16.71 6.45
CA GLU A 247 -13.03 17.66 5.37
C GLU A 247 -13.71 16.94 4.21
N MET A 248 -13.15 15.85 3.72
CA MET A 248 -13.75 15.02 2.66
C MET A 248 -15.17 14.57 3.05
N LEU A 249 -15.32 14.09 4.29
CA LEU A 249 -16.61 13.67 4.82
C LEU A 249 -17.60 14.82 4.88
N HIS A 250 -17.15 16.03 5.30
CA HIS A 250 -17.98 17.23 5.31
C HIS A 250 -18.50 17.58 3.93
N ASP A 251 -17.63 17.57 2.92
CA ASP A 251 -17.98 17.89 1.54
C ASP A 251 -19.00 16.90 0.98
N GLY A 252 -18.81 15.59 1.22
CA GLY A 252 -19.75 14.53 0.82
C GLY A 252 -21.13 14.70 1.50
N ILE A 253 -21.16 15.02 2.79
CA ILE A 253 -22.39 15.29 3.53
C ILE A 253 -23.12 16.51 2.94
N ARG A 254 -22.40 17.56 2.60
CA ARG A 254 -22.98 18.78 1.98
C ARG A 254 -23.62 18.51 0.62
N ALA A 255 -23.17 17.50 -0.09
CA ALA A 255 -23.77 17.08 -1.36
C ALA A 255 -25.11 16.33 -1.18
N ILE A 256 -25.46 15.92 0.06
CA ILE A 256 -26.68 15.17 0.37
C ILE A 256 -27.69 16.10 1.01
N PRO A 257 -28.82 16.43 0.34
CA PRO A 257 -29.88 17.26 0.91
C PRO A 257 -30.43 16.66 2.22
N ASP A 258 -30.74 17.54 3.17
CA ASP A 258 -31.39 17.20 4.43
C ASP A 258 -30.67 16.15 5.29
N PHE A 259 -29.35 16.06 5.17
CA PHE A 259 -28.56 15.18 6.03
C PHE A 259 -28.72 15.62 7.50
N PRO A 260 -29.09 14.69 8.44
CA PRO A 260 -29.38 15.08 9.81
C PRO A 260 -28.15 15.62 10.55
N VAL A 261 -28.23 16.84 11.09
CA VAL A 261 -27.09 17.53 11.74
C VAL A 261 -26.50 16.74 12.91
N LYS A 262 -27.33 16.02 13.69
CA LYS A 262 -26.83 15.18 14.79
C LYS A 262 -26.04 13.99 14.24
N LEU A 263 -26.54 13.32 13.22
CA LEU A 263 -25.87 12.18 12.58
C LEU A 263 -24.53 12.61 11.95
N GLU A 264 -24.48 13.81 11.32
CA GLU A 264 -23.22 14.39 10.86
C GLU A 264 -22.21 14.54 12.01
N SER A 265 -22.63 15.12 13.13
CA SER A 265 -21.76 15.33 14.30
C SER A 265 -21.29 14.01 14.91
N GLU A 266 -22.16 13.00 14.98
CA GLU A 266 -21.85 11.67 15.51
C GLU A 266 -20.85 10.93 14.61
N LEU A 267 -21.08 10.93 13.30
CA LEU A 267 -20.16 10.30 12.33
C LEU A 267 -18.79 10.98 12.31
N LYS A 268 -18.76 12.32 12.26
CA LYS A 268 -17.51 13.08 12.38
C LYS A 268 -16.79 12.82 13.69
N HIS A 269 -17.54 12.73 14.82
CA HIS A 269 -16.93 12.42 16.10
C HIS A 269 -16.23 11.06 16.09
N CYS A 270 -16.86 10.01 15.54
CA CYS A 270 -16.24 8.69 15.40
C CYS A 270 -14.92 8.77 14.62
N MET A 271 -14.90 9.50 13.50
CA MET A 271 -13.70 9.70 12.71
C MET A 271 -12.63 10.49 13.48
N LEU A 272 -12.97 11.63 14.09
CA LEU A 272 -12.03 12.48 14.81
C LEU A 272 -11.45 11.81 16.07
N ALA A 273 -12.11 10.78 16.61
CA ALA A 273 -11.74 10.12 17.85
C ALA A 273 -11.17 8.70 17.67
N HIS A 274 -11.01 8.22 16.42
CA HIS A 274 -10.68 6.80 16.19
C HIS A 274 -9.29 6.38 16.72
N HIS A 275 -8.31 7.28 16.79
CA HIS A 275 -7.02 6.99 17.44
C HIS A 275 -7.11 6.92 18.97
N GLY A 276 -8.22 7.35 19.58
CA GLY A 276 -8.52 7.21 21.01
C GLY A 276 -7.86 8.24 21.90
N GLU A 277 -6.55 8.40 21.86
CA GLU A 277 -5.77 9.26 22.72
C GLU A 277 -5.21 10.48 21.97
N LEU A 278 -5.10 11.62 22.71
CA LEU A 278 -4.58 12.86 22.13
C LEU A 278 -3.11 12.73 21.71
N GLU A 279 -2.34 11.93 22.45
CA GLU A 279 -0.93 11.64 22.16
C GLU A 279 -0.74 10.88 20.83
N TYR A 280 -1.78 10.19 20.36
CA TYR A 280 -1.79 9.49 19.07
C TYR A 280 -2.34 10.34 17.93
N GLY A 281 -2.51 11.65 18.16
CA GLY A 281 -2.99 12.61 17.16
C GLY A 281 -4.51 12.69 17.02
N SER A 282 -5.27 12.03 17.90
CA SER A 282 -6.73 12.17 17.91
C SER A 282 -7.15 13.57 18.39
N PRO A 283 -7.89 14.37 17.60
CA PRO A 283 -8.34 15.69 18.07
C PRO A 283 -9.31 15.63 19.26
N LYS A 284 -9.98 14.49 19.45
CA LYS A 284 -10.93 14.22 20.53
C LYS A 284 -10.79 12.80 21.05
N LYS A 285 -11.04 12.62 22.37
CA LYS A 285 -11.23 11.28 22.93
C LYS A 285 -12.63 10.76 22.59
N PRO A 286 -12.79 9.44 22.42
CA PRO A 286 -14.09 8.82 22.15
C PRO A 286 -15.12 9.15 23.23
N ALA A 287 -16.29 9.69 22.82
CA ALA A 287 -17.41 10.05 23.69
C ALA A 287 -18.70 9.29 23.37
N LEU A 288 -18.73 8.55 22.24
CA LEU A 288 -19.80 7.65 21.86
C LEU A 288 -19.34 6.20 22.02
N ALA A 289 -20.25 5.30 22.29
CA ALA A 289 -19.93 3.86 22.38
C ALA A 289 -19.36 3.34 21.05
N GLU A 290 -19.89 3.79 19.93
CA GLU A 290 -19.41 3.46 18.58
C GLU A 290 -17.99 4.00 18.34
N ALA A 291 -17.66 5.19 18.83
CA ALA A 291 -16.30 5.74 18.72
C ALA A 291 -15.30 4.93 19.55
N VAL A 292 -15.69 4.46 20.75
CA VAL A 292 -14.87 3.55 21.57
C VAL A 292 -14.68 2.21 20.84
N ALA A 293 -15.75 1.63 20.31
CA ALA A 293 -15.69 0.38 19.57
C ALA A 293 -14.80 0.48 18.31
N LEU A 294 -14.91 1.58 17.57
CA LEU A 294 -14.07 1.85 16.40
C LEU A 294 -12.59 1.95 16.77
N ASN A 295 -12.25 2.71 17.81
CA ASN A 295 -10.86 2.82 18.29
C ASN A 295 -10.27 1.46 18.68
N LEU A 296 -11.04 0.63 19.37
CA LEU A 296 -10.59 -0.72 19.74
C LEU A 296 -10.42 -1.62 18.51
N ALA A 297 -11.30 -1.54 17.52
CA ALA A 297 -11.22 -2.31 16.29
C ALA A 297 -9.96 -1.93 15.49
N ASP A 298 -9.75 -0.63 15.26
CA ASP A 298 -8.59 -0.09 14.55
C ASP A 298 -7.27 -0.49 15.23
N ASN A 299 -7.15 -0.23 16.54
CA ASN A 299 -5.96 -0.59 17.32
C ASN A 299 -5.71 -2.11 17.34
N THR A 300 -6.76 -2.92 17.36
CA THR A 300 -6.65 -4.38 17.29
C THR A 300 -6.06 -4.83 15.97
N ASP A 301 -6.60 -4.35 14.85
CA ASP A 301 -6.10 -4.71 13.52
C ASP A 301 -4.65 -4.25 13.34
N ALA A 302 -4.34 -2.98 13.65
CA ALA A 302 -2.99 -2.43 13.54
C ALA A 302 -1.95 -3.25 14.29
N LYS A 303 -2.25 -3.65 15.55
CA LYS A 303 -1.34 -4.45 16.37
C LYS A 303 -1.19 -5.88 15.89
N LEU A 304 -2.30 -6.55 15.57
CA LEU A 304 -2.24 -7.94 15.12
C LEU A 304 -1.60 -8.08 13.75
N GLN A 305 -1.85 -7.14 12.85
CA GLN A 305 -1.18 -7.11 11.55
C GLN A 305 0.34 -6.85 11.69
N THR A 306 0.75 -5.95 12.58
CA THR A 306 2.18 -5.76 12.88
C THR A 306 2.83 -7.05 13.39
N LEU A 307 2.17 -7.79 14.31
CA LEU A 307 2.68 -9.09 14.78
C LEU A 307 2.77 -10.11 13.65
N ARG A 308 1.76 -10.16 12.78
CA ARG A 308 1.77 -11.03 11.60
C ARG A 308 2.98 -10.75 10.71
N GLU A 309 3.26 -9.49 10.41
CA GLU A 309 4.42 -9.10 9.59
C GLU A 309 5.75 -9.46 10.28
N VAL A 310 5.86 -9.25 11.60
CA VAL A 310 7.03 -9.68 12.40
C VAL A 310 7.21 -11.20 12.33
N PHE A 311 6.13 -11.96 12.44
CA PHE A 311 6.18 -13.42 12.39
C PHE A 311 6.52 -13.94 10.99
N GLU A 312 6.01 -13.31 9.95
CA GLU A 312 6.34 -13.66 8.56
C GLU A 312 7.81 -13.37 8.24
N ALA A 313 8.33 -12.23 8.66
CA ALA A 313 9.74 -11.87 8.49
C ALA A 313 10.70 -12.81 9.24
N ALA A 314 10.26 -13.36 10.37
CA ALA A 314 11.05 -14.31 11.16
C ALA A 314 11.07 -15.73 10.59
N GLY A 315 10.23 -16.06 9.59
CA GLY A 315 10.13 -17.39 9.02
C GLY A 315 9.83 -18.47 10.07
N ASP A 316 10.57 -19.57 10.04
CA ASP A 316 10.41 -20.71 10.94
C ASP A 316 11.19 -20.57 12.26
N ASN A 317 11.68 -19.38 12.59
CA ASN A 317 12.38 -19.15 13.85
C ASN A 317 11.43 -19.36 15.06
N PRO A 318 11.63 -20.38 15.92
CA PRO A 318 10.77 -20.63 17.07
C PRO A 318 11.17 -19.83 18.31
N GLU A 319 12.30 -19.12 18.26
CA GLU A 319 12.88 -18.41 19.39
C GLU A 319 12.28 -17.03 19.61
N TRP A 320 12.77 -16.33 20.61
CA TRP A 320 12.44 -14.94 20.86
C TRP A 320 12.92 -14.06 19.70
N LEU A 321 12.01 -13.23 19.16
CA LEU A 321 12.27 -12.38 17.98
C LEU A 321 12.86 -11.01 18.34
N GLY A 322 13.12 -10.79 19.63
CA GLY A 322 13.68 -9.56 20.15
C GLY A 322 12.64 -8.53 20.58
N TYR A 323 13.13 -7.38 21.02
CA TYR A 323 12.29 -6.28 21.53
C TYR A 323 11.61 -5.53 20.39
N ASN A 324 10.29 -5.42 20.50
CA ASN A 324 9.48 -4.62 19.58
C ASN A 324 8.98 -3.35 20.29
N ARG A 325 9.25 -2.19 19.71
CA ARG A 325 8.93 -0.88 20.31
C ARG A 325 7.43 -0.62 20.42
N LEU A 326 6.62 -1.10 19.47
CA LEU A 326 5.18 -0.91 19.48
C LEU A 326 4.51 -1.63 20.66
N PHE A 327 5.06 -2.78 21.04
CA PHE A 327 4.53 -3.61 22.14
C PHE A 327 5.29 -3.40 23.46
N GLU A 328 6.38 -2.63 23.43
CA GLU A 328 7.29 -2.45 24.56
C GLU A 328 7.68 -3.78 25.23
N SER A 329 7.82 -4.83 24.42
CA SER A 329 8.04 -6.20 24.87
C SER A 329 8.87 -7.00 23.88
N ASN A 330 9.49 -8.07 24.38
CA ASN A 330 10.07 -9.10 23.53
C ASN A 330 8.95 -9.97 22.95
N ILE A 331 9.03 -10.25 21.64
CA ILE A 331 8.00 -10.99 20.91
C ILE A 331 8.45 -12.43 20.68
N ARG A 332 7.50 -13.36 20.76
CA ARG A 332 7.68 -14.77 20.46
C ARG A 332 6.42 -15.35 19.81
N LYS A 333 6.60 -16.29 18.88
CA LYS A 333 5.48 -17.13 18.40
C LYS A 333 5.06 -18.12 19.48
N THR A 334 3.77 -18.43 19.55
CA THR A 334 3.28 -19.58 20.29
C THR A 334 3.78 -20.87 19.66
N SER A 335 4.08 -21.88 20.48
CA SER A 335 4.41 -23.23 19.98
C SER A 335 3.17 -23.84 19.31
N GLU A 336 3.35 -24.56 18.20
CA GLU A 336 2.24 -25.11 17.40
C GLU A 336 1.39 -26.15 18.17
N HIS A 337 1.90 -26.72 19.25
CA HIS A 337 1.23 -27.82 19.97
C HIS A 337 1.01 -27.58 21.46
N GLY A 338 1.26 -26.38 21.96
CA GLY A 338 0.97 -26.08 23.39
C GLY A 338 1.69 -26.97 24.40
N VAL A 339 2.74 -27.67 23.99
CA VAL A 339 3.50 -28.62 24.80
C VAL A 339 4.92 -28.11 25.00
#